data_6f366b74c31193918a6c6ee2a6c8120e
#
_entry.id   6f366b74c31193918a6c6ee2a6c8120e
#
_cell.length_a   1.000
_cell.length_b   1.000
_cell.length_c   1.000
_cell.angle_alpha   90.00
_cell.angle_beta   90.00
_cell.angle_gamma   90.00
#
_symmetry.space_group_name_H-M   'P 1'
#
loop_
_entity.id
_entity.type
_entity.pdbx_description
1 polymer ?
#
loop_
_entity_poly.entity_id
_entity_poly.type
_entity_poly.pdbx_seq_one_letter_code
_entity_poly.pdbx_strand_id
1 'polypeptide(L)'
;MSKKCYRFFGGLLNAQAKWLNKMSEKGYRLVRTGRVLYEFDECSPDEVTYCVEFIGEKSKENATDYADFLEDMGYKVFFKNINLNYSVGKVRLRPWAEMGGCIATNATTFNRELLIVEKSNDGKPFELHTSYADKEKYYRNLRNPWLFLLLLFALFAIIKHSIVLGIFSLASAIPSILYQLQIINVRQKAKTWEQ
;
A
#
# COMPACT_ATOMS: atom_id res chain seq x y z
N MET A 1 26.01 -5.07 10.01
CA MET A 1 26.07 -5.02 8.51
C MET A 1 24.73 -4.59 7.96
N SER A 2 24.68 -3.58 7.08
CA SER A 2 23.40 -3.17 6.49
C SER A 2 22.97 -4.14 5.38
N LYS A 3 21.71 -4.58 5.41
CA LYS A 3 21.11 -5.48 4.41
C LYS A 3 20.18 -4.69 3.51
N LYS A 4 20.38 -4.79 2.19
CA LYS A 4 19.54 -4.16 1.17
C LYS A 4 18.62 -5.19 0.52
N CYS A 5 17.32 -4.90 0.49
CA CYS A 5 16.32 -5.73 -0.15
C CYS A 5 15.50 -4.91 -1.15
N TYR A 6 15.23 -5.48 -2.32
CA TYR A 6 14.39 -4.86 -3.34
C TYR A 6 13.07 -5.61 -3.42
N ARG A 7 11.95 -4.92 -3.14
CA ARG A 7 10.62 -5.52 -3.18
C ARG A 7 9.55 -4.54 -3.68
N PHE A 8 8.61 -5.11 -4.42
CA PHE A 8 7.40 -4.44 -4.89
C PHE A 8 6.18 -5.11 -4.26
N PHE A 9 5.30 -4.32 -3.64
CA PHE A 9 4.09 -4.82 -2.97
C PHE A 9 2.79 -4.37 -3.65
N GLY A 10 2.85 -3.39 -4.56
CA GLY A 10 1.67 -2.91 -5.28
C GLY A 10 0.53 -2.45 -4.36
N GLY A 11 0.84 -1.80 -3.24
CA GLY A 11 -0.16 -1.33 -2.29
C GLY A 11 -0.79 -2.42 -1.39
N LEU A 12 -0.28 -3.65 -1.38
CA LEU A 12 -0.75 -4.71 -0.48
C LEU A 12 -0.19 -4.49 0.94
N LEU A 13 -0.88 -3.66 1.75
CA LEU A 13 -0.44 -3.21 3.07
C LEU A 13 -0.11 -4.37 4.01
N ASN A 14 -1.02 -5.33 4.13
CA ASN A 14 -0.85 -6.49 5.01
C ASN A 14 0.33 -7.39 4.58
N ALA A 15 0.53 -7.57 3.28
CA ALA A 15 1.66 -8.35 2.76
C ALA A 15 2.99 -7.66 3.05
N GLN A 16 3.04 -6.33 2.93
CA GLN A 16 4.21 -5.53 3.25
C GLN A 16 4.52 -5.57 4.75
N ALA A 17 3.52 -5.35 5.61
CA ALA A 17 3.67 -5.42 7.07
C ALA A 17 4.15 -6.83 7.50
N LYS A 18 3.51 -7.89 6.99
CA LYS A 18 3.91 -9.27 7.28
C LYS A 18 5.35 -9.57 6.86
N TRP A 19 5.80 -9.03 5.72
CA TRP A 19 7.19 -9.21 5.29
C TRP A 19 8.17 -8.44 6.17
N LEU A 20 7.84 -7.21 6.59
CA LEU A 20 8.68 -6.42 7.50
C LEU A 20 8.80 -7.12 8.86
N ASN A 21 7.71 -7.65 9.40
CA ASN A 21 7.73 -8.41 10.65
C ASN A 21 8.58 -9.69 10.53
N LYS A 22 8.51 -10.41 9.40
CA LYS A 22 9.45 -11.51 9.13
C LYS A 22 10.92 -11.09 9.05
N MET A 23 11.21 -9.84 8.70
CA MET A 23 12.58 -9.32 8.74
C MET A 23 13.00 -9.05 10.19
N SER A 24 12.10 -8.52 11.03
CA SER A 24 12.32 -8.35 12.47
C SER A 24 12.54 -9.69 13.18
N GLU A 25 11.72 -10.71 12.92
CA GLU A 25 11.91 -12.09 13.41
C GLU A 25 13.31 -12.65 13.11
N LYS A 26 13.93 -12.20 12.00
CA LYS A 26 15.29 -12.59 11.57
C LYS A 26 16.40 -11.68 12.12
N GLY A 27 16.06 -10.74 13.00
CA GLY A 27 17.02 -9.79 13.58
C GLY A 27 17.42 -8.66 12.63
N TYR A 28 16.47 -8.15 11.81
CA TYR A 28 16.70 -7.03 10.92
C TYR A 28 15.68 -5.92 11.16
N ARG A 29 16.16 -4.72 11.50
CA ARG A 29 15.37 -3.51 11.75
C ARG A 29 15.46 -2.56 10.57
N LEU A 30 14.34 -2.01 10.13
CA LEU A 30 14.26 -1.05 9.02
C LEU A 30 14.92 0.28 9.42
N VAL A 31 15.83 0.76 8.57
CA VAL A 31 16.47 2.07 8.76
C VAL A 31 16.13 3.06 7.67
N ARG A 32 15.87 2.57 6.45
CA ARG A 32 15.56 3.44 5.32
C ARG A 32 14.68 2.77 4.29
N THR A 33 13.83 3.55 3.64
CA THR A 33 13.01 3.13 2.49
C THR A 33 13.34 3.99 1.27
N GLY A 34 13.46 3.33 0.11
CA GLY A 34 13.46 3.98 -1.21
C GLY A 34 12.22 3.60 -2.01
N ARG A 35 12.20 3.80 -3.32
CA ARG A 35 11.04 3.46 -4.17
C ARG A 35 10.69 1.96 -4.09
N VAL A 36 11.63 1.07 -4.33
CA VAL A 36 11.51 -0.39 -4.16
C VAL A 36 12.55 -0.94 -3.19
N LEU A 37 13.46 -0.11 -2.70
CA LEU A 37 14.54 -0.44 -1.80
C LEU A 37 14.07 -0.39 -0.35
N TYR A 38 14.55 -1.34 0.45
CA TYR A 38 14.46 -1.37 1.91
C TYR A 38 15.87 -1.66 2.44
N GLU A 39 16.34 -0.82 3.33
CA GLU A 39 17.64 -0.97 4.01
C GLU A 39 17.40 -1.32 5.47
N PHE A 40 18.09 -2.35 5.92
CA PHE A 40 17.98 -2.86 7.29
C PHE A 40 19.33 -2.91 7.94
N ASP A 41 19.35 -2.68 9.25
CA ASP A 41 20.48 -2.98 10.11
C ASP A 41 20.17 -4.20 10.98
N GLU A 42 21.21 -4.84 11.51
CA GLU A 42 21.07 -5.94 12.45
C GLU A 42 20.51 -5.43 13.78
N CYS A 43 19.63 -6.20 14.39
CA CYS A 43 19.05 -5.97 15.70
C CYS A 43 18.77 -7.32 16.39
N SER A 44 18.26 -7.29 17.61
CA SER A 44 17.76 -8.51 18.27
C SER A 44 16.55 -9.06 17.49
N PRO A 45 16.42 -10.39 17.32
CA PRO A 45 15.21 -10.99 16.74
C PRO A 45 13.96 -10.54 17.51
N ASP A 46 12.88 -10.23 16.76
CA ASP A 46 11.59 -9.77 17.29
C ASP A 46 11.65 -8.50 18.16
N GLU A 47 12.68 -7.68 18.02
CA GLU A 47 12.82 -6.43 18.79
C GLU A 47 11.73 -5.41 18.46
N VAL A 48 11.29 -5.38 17.21
CA VAL A 48 10.31 -4.40 16.71
C VAL A 48 9.19 -5.06 15.91
N THR A 49 8.04 -4.39 15.86
CA THR A 49 6.91 -4.77 15.02
C THR A 49 6.49 -3.62 14.12
N TYR A 50 5.97 -3.96 12.93
CA TYR A 50 5.63 -3.01 11.88
C TYR A 50 4.15 -3.08 11.53
N CYS A 51 3.56 -1.90 11.34
CA CYS A 51 2.28 -1.72 10.67
C CYS A 51 2.47 -0.85 9.42
N VAL A 52 1.63 -1.04 8.40
CA VAL A 52 1.65 -0.23 7.18
C VAL A 52 0.27 0.36 6.95
N GLU A 53 0.23 1.68 6.80
CA GLU A 53 -1.00 2.45 6.62
C GLU A 53 -0.96 3.24 5.31
N PHE A 54 -2.14 3.44 4.71
CA PHE A 54 -2.31 4.28 3.54
C PHE A 54 -2.76 5.69 3.95
N ILE A 55 -1.97 6.68 3.54
CA ILE A 55 -2.21 8.10 3.82
C ILE A 55 -2.32 8.95 2.54
N GLY A 56 -2.38 8.31 1.38
CA GLY A 56 -2.30 8.97 0.07
C GLY A 56 -3.46 9.92 -0.25
N GLU A 57 -4.60 9.80 0.44
CA GLU A 57 -5.74 10.71 0.32
C GLU A 57 -5.67 11.93 1.27
N LYS A 58 -4.73 11.94 2.22
CA LYS A 58 -4.51 13.10 3.09
C LYS A 58 -3.80 14.22 2.31
N SER A 59 -4.01 15.47 2.74
CA SER A 59 -3.14 16.57 2.30
C SER A 59 -1.70 16.32 2.76
N LYS A 60 -0.74 16.98 2.12
CA LYS A 60 0.68 16.85 2.53
C LYS A 60 0.87 17.27 4.00
N GLU A 61 0.22 18.35 4.41
CA GLU A 61 0.24 18.89 5.77
C GLU A 61 -0.33 17.87 6.77
N ASN A 62 -1.59 17.44 6.59
CA ASN A 62 -2.23 16.46 7.46
C ASN A 62 -1.48 15.12 7.52
N ALA A 63 -0.77 14.73 6.46
CA ALA A 63 0.05 13.51 6.46
C ALA A 63 1.33 13.70 7.27
N THR A 64 1.91 14.91 7.28
CA THR A 64 3.08 15.24 8.11
C THR A 64 2.66 15.33 9.57
N ASP A 65 1.61 16.10 9.90
CA ASP A 65 1.10 16.25 11.26
C ASP A 65 0.74 14.88 11.89
N TYR A 66 0.19 13.98 11.07
CA TYR A 66 -0.11 12.63 11.53
C TYR A 66 1.15 11.81 11.80
N ALA A 67 2.19 11.95 10.97
CA ALA A 67 3.46 11.28 11.20
C ALA A 67 4.15 11.82 12.47
N ASP A 68 4.17 13.14 12.66
CA ASP A 68 4.74 13.81 13.82
C ASP A 68 3.99 13.37 15.11
N PHE A 69 2.66 13.29 15.07
CA PHE A 69 1.85 12.76 16.16
C PHE A 69 2.24 11.32 16.56
N LEU A 70 2.48 10.45 15.56
CA LEU A 70 2.93 9.08 15.84
C LEU A 70 4.35 9.03 16.42
N GLU A 71 5.23 9.92 15.98
CA GLU A 71 6.60 10.04 16.52
C GLU A 71 6.58 10.54 17.98
N ASP A 72 5.70 11.49 18.30
CA ASP A 72 5.46 11.98 19.67
C ASP A 72 4.95 10.86 20.61
N MET A 73 4.20 9.89 20.06
CA MET A 73 3.80 8.68 20.78
C MET A 73 4.93 7.66 20.97
N GLY A 74 6.13 7.94 20.47
CA GLY A 74 7.31 7.07 20.58
C GLY A 74 7.42 6.01 19.48
N TYR A 75 6.62 6.12 18.42
CA TYR A 75 6.76 5.27 17.24
C TYR A 75 7.83 5.82 16.29
N LYS A 76 8.43 4.96 15.49
CA LYS A 76 9.29 5.38 14.39
C LYS A 76 8.56 5.27 13.07
N VAL A 77 8.61 6.34 12.28
CA VAL A 77 7.79 6.46 11.08
C VAL A 77 8.65 6.55 9.82
N PHE A 78 8.24 5.85 8.76
CA PHE A 78 8.88 5.90 7.45
C PHE A 78 7.85 6.15 6.37
N PHE A 79 8.03 7.19 5.58
CA PHE A 79 7.23 7.41 4.38
C PHE A 79 7.66 6.47 3.26
N LYS A 80 6.69 5.95 2.51
CA LYS A 80 6.91 4.99 1.44
C LYS A 80 6.04 5.27 0.23
N ASN A 81 6.62 5.11 -0.95
CA ASN A 81 5.89 5.18 -2.21
C ASN A 81 5.06 3.90 -2.41
N ILE A 82 3.80 4.04 -2.82
CA ILE A 82 2.91 2.93 -3.18
C ILE A 82 3.35 2.20 -4.46
N ASN A 83 4.13 2.88 -5.33
CA ASN A 83 4.61 2.40 -6.64
C ASN A 83 3.50 2.12 -7.67
N LEU A 84 2.32 2.75 -7.52
CA LEU A 84 1.18 2.65 -8.44
C LEU A 84 0.81 4.00 -9.05
N ASN A 85 1.71 4.95 -9.01
CA ASN A 85 1.58 6.30 -9.54
C ASN A 85 2.68 6.58 -10.57
N TYR A 86 2.33 7.41 -11.52
CA TYR A 86 3.21 7.82 -12.61
C TYR A 86 3.30 9.35 -12.64
N SER A 87 4.45 9.89 -13.04
CA SER A 87 4.61 11.32 -13.26
C SER A 87 5.28 11.59 -14.60
N VAL A 88 4.74 12.57 -15.32
CA VAL A 88 5.34 13.10 -16.53
C VAL A 88 5.42 14.61 -16.34
N GLY A 89 6.62 15.14 -16.14
CA GLY A 89 6.83 16.54 -15.77
C GLY A 89 6.10 16.89 -14.46
N LYS A 90 5.21 17.88 -14.52
CA LYS A 90 4.39 18.32 -13.36
C LYS A 90 3.10 17.51 -13.20
N VAL A 91 2.72 16.71 -14.20
CA VAL A 91 1.48 15.93 -14.18
C VAL A 91 1.72 14.61 -13.45
N ARG A 92 0.86 14.30 -12.49
CA ARG A 92 0.89 13.11 -11.66
C ARG A 92 -0.36 12.29 -11.91
N LEU A 93 -0.19 11.08 -12.43
CA LEU A 93 -1.29 10.13 -12.63
C LEU A 93 -1.34 9.18 -11.41
N ARG A 94 -2.48 9.18 -10.74
CA ARG A 94 -2.79 8.36 -9.56
C ARG A 94 -4.10 7.60 -9.81
N PRO A 95 -4.08 6.45 -10.52
CA PRO A 95 -5.30 5.76 -10.96
C PRO A 95 -6.23 5.35 -9.80
N TRP A 96 -5.70 5.25 -8.60
CA TRP A 96 -6.39 4.86 -7.36
C TRP A 96 -6.97 6.04 -6.57
N ALA A 97 -6.64 7.30 -6.92
CA ALA A 97 -7.00 8.46 -6.11
C ALA A 97 -8.44 8.93 -6.39
N GLU A 98 -9.19 9.21 -5.33
CA GLU A 98 -10.49 9.90 -5.36
C GLU A 98 -10.32 11.38 -5.05
N MET A 99 -9.69 11.70 -3.91
CA MET A 99 -9.45 13.09 -3.50
C MET A 99 -8.35 13.74 -4.33
N GLY A 100 -8.62 14.92 -4.87
CA GLY A 100 -7.72 15.63 -5.75
C GLY A 100 -7.61 15.04 -7.17
N GLY A 101 -8.42 14.00 -7.49
CA GLY A 101 -8.52 13.38 -8.81
C GLY A 101 -7.39 12.45 -9.21
N CYS A 102 -7.63 11.65 -10.24
CA CYS A 102 -6.62 10.75 -10.81
C CYS A 102 -5.45 11.50 -11.45
N ILE A 103 -5.66 12.73 -11.91
CA ILE A 103 -4.63 13.59 -12.49
C ILE A 103 -4.46 14.80 -11.57
N ALA A 104 -3.26 15.00 -11.04
CA ALA A 104 -2.94 16.11 -10.14
C ALA A 104 -1.69 16.86 -10.59
N THR A 105 -1.74 18.18 -10.49
CA THR A 105 -0.62 19.09 -10.75
C THR A 105 -0.09 19.76 -9.47
N ASN A 106 -0.92 19.77 -8.42
CA ASN A 106 -0.60 20.38 -7.12
C ASN A 106 0.26 19.47 -6.24
N ALA A 107 0.84 20.04 -5.19
CA ALA A 107 1.55 19.29 -4.16
C ALA A 107 0.58 18.34 -3.43
N THR A 108 0.92 17.06 -3.43
CA THR A 108 0.16 15.98 -2.78
C THR A 108 1.12 15.12 -1.97
N THR A 109 0.63 14.08 -1.32
CA THR A 109 1.43 13.02 -0.71
C THR A 109 2.16 12.13 -1.75
N PHE A 110 2.35 12.62 -2.97
CA PHE A 110 2.99 11.88 -4.06
C PHE A 110 4.38 11.38 -3.64
N ASN A 111 4.63 10.10 -3.85
CA ASN A 111 5.80 9.34 -3.37
C ASN A 111 5.83 9.10 -1.84
N ARG A 112 4.80 9.49 -1.09
CA ARG A 112 4.66 9.32 0.36
C ARG A 112 3.24 8.83 0.72
N GLU A 113 2.71 7.94 -0.10
CA GLU A 113 1.32 7.47 0.03
C GLU A 113 1.14 6.45 1.14
N LEU A 114 2.22 5.80 1.55
CA LEU A 114 2.21 4.83 2.63
C LEU A 114 3.06 5.31 3.80
N LEU A 115 2.62 4.96 4.98
CA LEU A 115 3.34 5.13 6.24
C LEU A 115 3.68 3.74 6.78
N ILE A 116 4.95 3.47 6.99
CA ILE A 116 5.42 2.30 7.72
C ILE A 116 5.71 2.79 9.14
N VAL A 117 5.02 2.23 10.10
CA VAL A 117 5.15 2.59 11.51
C VAL A 117 5.78 1.42 12.26
N GLU A 118 6.83 1.71 13.02
CA GLU A 118 7.58 0.78 13.83
C GLU A 118 7.33 1.08 15.31
N LYS A 119 7.08 0.04 16.11
CA LYS A 119 7.12 0.11 17.57
C LYS A 119 7.95 -1.02 18.14
N SER A 120 8.39 -0.87 19.41
CA SER A 120 8.96 -2.00 20.15
C SER A 120 7.96 -3.14 20.26
N ASN A 121 8.39 -4.37 20.07
CA ASN A 121 7.52 -5.52 20.10
C ASN A 121 7.09 -5.83 21.54
N ASP A 122 5.81 -5.72 21.81
CA ASP A 122 5.18 -6.05 23.12
C ASP A 122 4.38 -7.36 23.06
N GLY A 123 4.55 -8.16 22.00
CA GLY A 123 3.82 -9.41 21.76
C GLY A 123 2.35 -9.24 21.37
N LYS A 124 1.87 -7.99 21.24
CA LYS A 124 0.47 -7.71 20.88
C LYS A 124 0.37 -7.39 19.38
N PRO A 125 -0.76 -7.73 18.72
CA PRO A 125 -1.02 -7.29 17.37
C PRO A 125 -0.87 -5.77 17.22
N PHE A 126 -0.13 -5.32 16.24
CA PHE A 126 0.06 -3.90 15.96
C PHE A 126 -0.82 -3.49 14.80
N GLU A 127 -1.91 -2.82 15.11
CA GLU A 127 -2.80 -2.19 14.12
C GLU A 127 -3.00 -0.73 14.53
N LEU A 128 -2.83 0.19 13.58
CA LEU A 128 -3.22 1.58 13.73
C LEU A 128 -4.73 1.69 13.49
N HIS A 129 -5.37 2.71 14.07
CA HIS A 129 -6.83 2.88 14.07
C HIS A 129 -7.43 3.31 12.72
N THR A 130 -6.89 2.83 11.61
CA THR A 130 -7.57 2.98 10.31
C THR A 130 -8.81 2.12 10.29
N SER A 131 -9.97 2.72 10.07
CA SER A 131 -11.23 1.99 10.05
C SER A 131 -11.21 0.89 8.99
N TYR A 132 -11.87 -0.23 9.25
CA TYR A 132 -12.02 -1.29 8.25
C TYR A 132 -12.72 -0.77 6.97
N ALA A 133 -13.62 0.21 7.11
CA ALA A 133 -14.28 0.87 5.99
C ALA A 133 -13.28 1.62 5.09
N ASP A 134 -12.31 2.33 5.67
CA ASP A 134 -11.28 3.05 4.91
C ASP A 134 -10.32 2.06 4.21
N LYS A 135 -9.96 0.96 4.87
CA LYS A 135 -9.16 -0.12 4.25
C LYS A 135 -9.90 -0.79 3.10
N GLU A 136 -11.22 -1.03 3.26
CA GLU A 136 -12.05 -1.56 2.17
C GLU A 136 -12.10 -0.59 1.00
N LYS A 137 -12.37 0.68 1.26
CA LYS A 137 -12.41 1.75 0.26
C LYS A 137 -11.09 1.85 -0.49
N TYR A 138 -9.97 1.85 0.22
CA TYR A 138 -8.64 1.84 -0.35
C TYR A 138 -8.42 0.69 -1.35
N TYR A 139 -8.71 -0.55 -0.97
CA TYR A 139 -8.56 -1.69 -1.87
C TYR A 139 -9.56 -1.67 -3.04
N ARG A 140 -10.76 -1.12 -2.84
CA ARG A 140 -11.73 -0.90 -3.91
C ARG A 140 -11.20 0.08 -4.96
N ASN A 141 -10.56 1.15 -4.53
CA ASN A 141 -9.95 2.14 -5.40
C ASN A 141 -8.76 1.58 -6.19
N LEU A 142 -7.97 0.70 -5.59
CA LEU A 142 -6.91 -0.02 -6.28
C LEU A 142 -7.45 -1.03 -7.30
N ARG A 143 -8.56 -1.70 -6.99
CA ARG A 143 -9.18 -2.71 -7.87
C ARG A 143 -9.84 -2.09 -9.09
N ASN A 144 -10.59 -1.00 -8.91
CA ASN A 144 -11.48 -0.45 -9.93
C ASN A 144 -10.80 -0.12 -11.27
N PRO A 145 -9.61 0.49 -11.35
CA PRO A 145 -8.91 0.71 -12.60
C PRO A 145 -8.61 -0.60 -13.35
N TRP A 146 -8.20 -1.64 -12.64
CA TRP A 146 -7.91 -2.94 -13.23
C TRP A 146 -9.17 -3.67 -13.71
N LEU A 147 -10.26 -3.56 -12.94
CA LEU A 147 -11.55 -4.07 -13.34
C LEU A 147 -12.07 -3.38 -14.62
N PHE A 148 -11.89 -2.06 -14.69
CA PHE A 148 -12.23 -1.29 -15.90
C PHE A 148 -11.41 -1.76 -17.11
N LEU A 149 -10.09 -1.92 -16.97
CA LEU A 149 -9.23 -2.41 -18.05
C LEU A 149 -9.59 -3.84 -18.47
N LEU A 150 -9.91 -4.72 -17.52
CA LEU A 150 -10.36 -6.07 -17.78
C LEU A 150 -11.60 -6.08 -18.68
N LEU A 151 -12.64 -5.31 -18.30
CA LEU A 151 -13.89 -5.24 -19.06
C LEU A 151 -13.69 -4.59 -20.41
N LEU A 152 -12.89 -3.52 -20.49
CA LEU A 152 -12.58 -2.82 -21.73
C LEU A 152 -11.87 -3.73 -22.72
N PHE A 153 -10.80 -4.40 -22.30
CA PHE A 153 -10.05 -5.32 -23.16
C PHE A 153 -10.87 -6.56 -23.53
N ALA A 154 -11.71 -7.09 -22.65
CA ALA A 154 -12.61 -8.19 -22.96
C ALA A 154 -13.60 -7.79 -24.06
N LEU A 155 -14.24 -6.62 -23.93
CA LEU A 155 -15.18 -6.11 -24.94
C LEU A 155 -14.50 -5.94 -26.31
N PHE A 156 -13.34 -5.28 -26.35
CA PHE A 156 -12.59 -5.09 -27.60
C PHE A 156 -12.04 -6.40 -28.17
N ALA A 157 -11.67 -7.38 -27.34
CA ALA A 157 -11.26 -8.71 -27.79
C ALA A 157 -12.37 -9.42 -28.55
N ILE A 158 -13.61 -9.32 -28.08
CA ILE A 158 -14.80 -9.87 -28.74
C ILE A 158 -15.08 -9.13 -30.06
N ILE A 159 -15.15 -7.80 -30.02
CA ILE A 159 -15.50 -6.98 -31.23
C ILE A 159 -14.45 -7.15 -32.33
N LYS A 160 -13.18 -7.21 -32.00
CA LYS A 160 -12.05 -7.28 -32.94
C LYS A 160 -11.56 -8.71 -33.20
N HIS A 161 -12.16 -9.71 -32.58
CA HIS A 161 -11.70 -11.11 -32.61
C HIS A 161 -10.19 -11.24 -32.34
N SER A 162 -9.65 -10.45 -31.40
CA SER A 162 -8.21 -10.31 -31.15
C SER A 162 -7.78 -11.11 -29.94
N ILE A 163 -6.97 -12.14 -30.13
CA ILE A 163 -6.36 -12.94 -29.07
C ILE A 163 -5.47 -12.07 -28.16
N VAL A 164 -4.75 -11.10 -28.75
CA VAL A 164 -3.85 -10.20 -28.00
C VAL A 164 -4.62 -9.39 -26.95
N LEU A 165 -5.78 -8.82 -27.32
CA LEU A 165 -6.64 -8.10 -26.39
C LEU A 165 -7.22 -9.05 -25.32
N GLY A 166 -7.52 -10.30 -25.67
CA GLY A 166 -7.89 -11.33 -24.71
C GLY A 166 -6.80 -11.59 -23.66
N ILE A 167 -5.55 -11.65 -24.08
CA ILE A 167 -4.40 -11.80 -23.15
C ILE A 167 -4.28 -10.59 -22.21
N PHE A 168 -4.43 -9.35 -22.71
CA PHE A 168 -4.42 -8.15 -21.85
C PHE A 168 -5.60 -8.14 -20.88
N SER A 169 -6.77 -8.61 -21.27
CA SER A 169 -7.91 -8.77 -20.37
C SER A 169 -7.57 -9.75 -19.23
N LEU A 170 -7.05 -10.93 -19.54
CA LEU A 170 -6.63 -11.91 -18.53
C LEU A 170 -5.52 -11.38 -17.62
N ALA A 171 -4.54 -10.66 -18.16
CA ALA A 171 -3.49 -10.02 -17.36
C ALA A 171 -4.07 -9.00 -16.36
N SER A 172 -5.10 -8.23 -16.75
CA SER A 172 -5.79 -7.28 -15.89
C SER A 172 -6.67 -7.95 -14.82
N ALA A 173 -7.07 -9.20 -15.03
CA ALA A 173 -7.83 -9.97 -14.04
C ALA A 173 -7.01 -10.28 -12.78
N ILE A 174 -5.69 -10.51 -12.93
CA ILE A 174 -4.81 -10.89 -11.81
C ILE A 174 -4.84 -9.83 -10.69
N PRO A 175 -4.49 -8.55 -10.91
CA PRO A 175 -4.55 -7.54 -9.86
C PRO A 175 -5.98 -7.28 -9.38
N SER A 176 -7.00 -7.36 -10.25
CA SER A 176 -8.40 -7.23 -9.85
C SER A 176 -8.79 -8.28 -8.80
N ILE A 177 -8.42 -9.54 -9.02
CA ILE A 177 -8.70 -10.65 -8.09
C ILE A 177 -7.91 -10.46 -6.79
N LEU A 178 -6.64 -10.09 -6.86
CA LEU A 178 -5.80 -9.88 -5.67
C LEU A 178 -6.40 -8.82 -4.75
N TYR A 179 -6.80 -7.66 -5.27
CA TYR A 179 -7.44 -6.63 -4.46
C TYR A 179 -8.83 -7.02 -3.99
N GLN A 180 -9.60 -7.77 -4.79
CA GLN A 180 -10.89 -8.30 -4.36
C GLN A 180 -10.75 -9.24 -3.15
N LEU A 181 -9.75 -10.09 -3.13
CA LEU A 181 -9.46 -10.96 -1.98
C LEU A 181 -9.11 -10.13 -0.73
N GLN A 182 -8.37 -9.02 -0.88
CA GLN A 182 -8.11 -8.13 0.25
C GLN A 182 -9.39 -7.48 0.78
N ILE A 183 -10.31 -7.06 -0.09
CA ILE A 183 -11.62 -6.52 0.31
C ILE A 183 -12.41 -7.54 1.12
N ILE A 184 -12.46 -8.80 0.66
CA ILE A 184 -13.15 -9.89 1.37
C ILE A 184 -12.53 -10.11 2.75
N ASN A 185 -11.19 -10.17 2.84
CA ASN A 185 -10.49 -10.35 4.09
C ASN A 185 -10.74 -9.21 5.10
N VAL A 186 -10.76 -7.95 4.61
CA VAL A 186 -11.05 -6.78 5.45
C VAL A 186 -12.48 -6.84 5.98
N ARG A 187 -13.47 -7.18 5.14
CA ARG A 187 -14.87 -7.34 5.55
C ARG A 187 -15.07 -8.47 6.56
N GLN A 188 -14.37 -9.58 6.40
CA GLN A 188 -14.45 -10.69 7.37
C GLN A 188 -13.91 -10.24 8.73
N LYS A 189 -12.77 -9.56 8.77
CA LYS A 189 -12.21 -9.02 10.01
C LYS A 189 -13.17 -8.02 10.68
N ALA A 190 -13.75 -7.09 9.92
CA ALA A 190 -14.73 -6.15 10.45
C ALA A 190 -15.88 -6.85 11.18
N LYS A 191 -16.47 -7.88 10.58
CA LYS A 191 -17.57 -8.67 11.18
C LYS A 191 -17.17 -9.41 12.47
N THR A 192 -15.91 -9.82 12.58
CA THR A 192 -15.42 -10.53 13.78
C THR A 192 -15.21 -9.57 14.96
N TRP A 193 -15.01 -8.28 14.71
CA TRP A 193 -14.84 -7.27 15.75
C TRP A 193 -16.19 -6.68 16.26
N GLU A 194 -17.27 -6.86 15.50
CA GLU A 194 -18.63 -6.41 15.88
C GLU A 194 -19.39 -7.46 16.70
N GLN A 195 -18.82 -8.66 16.90
CA GLN A 195 -19.35 -9.75 17.74
C GLN A 195 -18.63 -9.78 19.10
#